data_811405f99e1a50caadbf524f4e964246
#
_entry.id   811405f99e1a50caadbf524f4e964246
#
_cell.length_a   1.000
_cell.length_b   1.000
_cell.length_c   1.000
_cell.angle_alpha   90.00
_cell.angle_beta   90.00
_cell.angle_gamma   90.00
#
_symmetry.space_group_name_H-M   'P 1'
#
loop_
_entity.id
_entity.type
_entity.pdbx_description
1 polymer ?
#
loop_
_entity_poly.entity_id
_entity_poly.type
_entity_poly.pdbx_seq_one_letter_code
_entity_poly.pdbx_strand_id
1 'polypeptide(L)'
;MTRQPETVLTDPRGGVTVEKCVTEGTFNLDGGSWEVENNVWIVGTAAECAVIDPAHDPGAVLEAVANRTVTHVLLTHGHDDHIKAVRQFVDRLGGETPVLMSHEDLMLWHAVYPDGPAPEPLSDGQQLLAGSVALTVLATPGHSPGSVVFHAPDLGDHGVLFTGDTLFQGGPGATGRSFSSFDTIIESLQKSVLD
;
A
#
# COMPACT_ATOMS: atom_id res chain seq x y z
N MET A 1 13.77 12.68 -7.74
CA MET A 1 13.74 13.68 -6.63
C MET A 1 12.49 13.41 -5.80
N THR A 2 12.65 12.98 -4.58
CA THR A 2 11.51 12.76 -3.68
C THR A 2 10.80 14.08 -3.43
N ARG A 3 9.48 14.11 -3.67
CA ARG A 3 8.66 15.30 -3.42
C ARG A 3 8.31 15.37 -1.94
N GLN A 4 8.21 16.57 -1.39
CA GLN A 4 7.73 16.77 -0.01
C GLN A 4 6.34 16.13 0.15
N PRO A 5 6.03 15.53 1.32
CA PRO A 5 4.73 14.94 1.54
C PRO A 5 3.62 16.00 1.40
N GLU A 6 2.53 15.60 0.75
CA GLU A 6 1.37 16.44 0.49
C GLU A 6 0.20 15.94 1.34
N THR A 7 -0.40 16.80 2.15
CA THR A 7 -1.66 16.48 2.82
C THR A 7 -2.80 16.54 1.80
N VAL A 8 -3.38 15.37 1.50
CA VAL A 8 -4.44 15.20 0.52
C VAL A 8 -5.82 15.38 1.17
N LEU A 9 -5.95 14.96 2.42
CA LEU A 9 -7.20 15.06 3.17
C LEU A 9 -6.90 15.31 4.64
N THR A 10 -7.72 16.18 5.26
CA THR A 10 -7.79 16.35 6.71
C THR A 10 -9.23 16.14 7.15
N ASP A 11 -9.47 15.16 8.01
CA ASP A 11 -10.77 14.94 8.64
C ASP A 11 -10.75 15.52 10.07
N PRO A 12 -11.44 16.64 10.30
CA PRO A 12 -11.42 17.31 11.59
C PRO A 12 -12.16 16.53 12.68
N ARG A 13 -13.05 15.60 12.32
CA ARG A 13 -13.84 14.80 13.28
C ARG A 13 -12.97 13.91 14.16
N GLY A 14 -11.90 13.35 13.60
CA GLY A 14 -10.97 12.48 14.31
C GLY A 14 -9.55 13.02 14.41
N GLY A 15 -9.26 14.23 13.88
CA GLY A 15 -7.90 14.75 13.78
C GLY A 15 -7.00 13.89 12.89
N VAL A 16 -7.59 13.28 11.87
CA VAL A 16 -6.92 12.36 10.95
C VAL A 16 -6.44 13.10 9.72
N THR A 17 -5.25 12.75 9.26
CA THR A 17 -4.72 13.19 7.96
C THR A 17 -4.46 12.00 7.04
N VAL A 18 -4.64 12.23 5.74
CA VAL A 18 -4.12 11.38 4.67
C VAL A 18 -3.07 12.19 3.95
N GLU A 19 -1.87 11.68 3.94
CA GLU A 19 -0.73 12.31 3.29
C GLU A 19 -0.18 11.39 2.20
N LYS A 20 0.27 12.00 1.11
CA LYS A 20 0.91 11.32 0.01
C LYS A 20 2.38 11.74 -0.09
N CYS A 21 3.26 10.76 -0.10
CA CYS A 21 4.66 10.92 -0.44
C CYS A 21 4.92 10.18 -1.75
N VAL A 22 5.49 10.86 -2.76
CA VAL A 22 5.83 10.23 -4.04
C VAL A 22 7.30 9.86 -4.03
N THR A 23 7.60 8.59 -4.30
CA THR A 23 8.96 8.06 -4.39
C THR A 23 9.23 7.50 -5.79
N GLU A 24 10.47 7.66 -6.27
CA GLU A 24 10.90 7.24 -7.60
C GLU A 24 11.83 6.02 -7.51
N GLY A 25 11.70 5.10 -8.45
CA GLY A 25 12.57 3.93 -8.53
C GLY A 25 12.28 3.06 -9.74
N THR A 26 12.54 1.76 -9.62
CA THR A 26 12.35 0.82 -10.73
C THR A 26 11.39 -0.29 -10.36
N PHE A 27 10.54 -0.66 -11.28
CA PHE A 27 9.76 -1.90 -11.30
C PHE A 27 10.46 -2.94 -12.15
N ASN A 28 10.65 -4.16 -11.62
CA ASN A 28 11.31 -5.25 -12.34
C ASN A 28 10.42 -6.49 -12.34
N LEU A 29 10.07 -6.97 -13.52
CA LEU A 29 9.27 -8.18 -13.70
C LEU A 29 9.56 -8.81 -15.07
N ASP A 30 9.54 -10.14 -15.18
CA ASP A 30 9.71 -10.89 -16.43
C ASP A 30 10.99 -10.50 -17.22
N GLY A 31 12.06 -10.12 -16.51
CA GLY A 31 13.32 -9.70 -17.11
C GLY A 31 13.34 -8.27 -17.66
N GLY A 32 12.24 -7.52 -17.51
CA GLY A 32 12.16 -6.10 -17.83
C GLY A 32 12.44 -5.23 -16.60
N SER A 33 12.76 -3.95 -16.84
CA SER A 33 12.94 -2.92 -15.82
C SER A 33 12.41 -1.59 -16.34
N TRP A 34 11.59 -0.92 -15.53
CA TRP A 34 10.94 0.36 -15.87
C TRP A 34 11.12 1.35 -14.74
N GLU A 35 11.41 2.60 -15.09
CA GLU A 35 11.36 3.69 -14.11
C GLU A 35 9.91 4.03 -13.79
N VAL A 36 9.60 4.09 -12.50
CA VAL A 36 8.23 4.32 -11.99
C VAL A 36 8.25 5.31 -10.83
N GLU A 37 7.11 5.98 -10.65
CA GLU A 37 6.80 6.77 -9.46
C GLU A 37 5.69 6.05 -8.69
N ASN A 38 5.88 5.83 -7.38
CA ASN A 38 4.88 5.20 -6.52
C ASN A 38 4.38 6.18 -5.47
N ASN A 39 3.07 6.15 -5.23
CA ASN A 39 2.45 6.86 -4.13
C ASN A 39 2.59 6.04 -2.84
N VAL A 40 3.27 6.58 -1.86
CA VAL A 40 3.26 6.09 -0.49
C VAL A 40 2.20 6.86 0.29
N TRP A 41 1.26 6.16 0.92
CA TRP A 41 0.21 6.80 1.69
C TRP A 41 0.48 6.67 3.19
N ILE A 42 0.27 7.77 3.91
CA ILE A 42 0.38 7.83 5.37
C ILE A 42 -0.97 8.29 5.91
N VAL A 43 -1.58 7.41 6.71
CA VAL A 43 -2.94 7.61 7.22
C VAL A 43 -2.93 7.54 8.73
N GLY A 44 -3.45 8.53 9.40
CA GLY A 44 -3.53 8.50 10.86
C GLY A 44 -3.69 9.86 11.51
N THR A 45 -3.38 9.89 12.80
CA THR A 45 -3.43 11.09 13.65
C THR A 45 -2.06 11.75 13.76
N ALA A 46 -1.95 12.80 14.56
CA ALA A 46 -0.67 13.42 14.89
C ALA A 46 0.25 12.53 15.76
N ALA A 47 -0.27 11.48 16.39
CA ALA A 47 0.47 10.58 17.26
C ALA A 47 0.83 9.24 16.58
N GLU A 48 -0.08 8.68 15.80
CA GLU A 48 0.02 7.33 15.24
C GLU A 48 -0.46 7.31 13.78
N CYS A 49 0.18 6.48 12.97
CA CYS A 49 -0.22 6.29 11.57
C CYS A 49 0.04 4.86 11.09
N ALA A 50 -0.66 4.47 10.01
CA ALA A 50 -0.25 3.37 9.15
C ALA A 50 0.42 3.93 7.89
N VAL A 51 1.35 3.15 7.33
CA VAL A 51 2.02 3.47 6.06
C VAL A 51 1.65 2.41 5.04
N ILE A 52 1.14 2.84 3.89
CA ILE A 52 0.76 1.94 2.79
C ILE A 52 1.80 2.06 1.68
N ASP A 53 2.34 0.92 1.26
CA ASP A 53 3.33 0.75 0.19
C ASP A 53 4.55 1.69 0.34
N PRO A 54 5.40 1.52 1.38
CA PRO A 54 6.61 2.34 1.55
C PRO A 54 7.65 2.00 0.47
N ALA A 55 7.44 2.54 -0.72
CA ALA A 55 8.19 2.25 -1.93
C ALA A 55 9.53 3.03 -2.00
N HIS A 56 10.51 2.44 -2.64
CA HIS A 56 11.77 3.00 -3.13
C HIS A 56 12.67 3.71 -2.10
N ASP A 57 12.21 4.80 -1.48
CA ASP A 57 13.02 5.66 -0.61
C ASP A 57 12.52 5.66 0.84
N PRO A 58 13.05 4.76 1.69
CA PRO A 58 12.65 4.68 3.09
C PRO A 58 13.03 5.92 3.90
N GLY A 59 14.01 6.70 3.45
CA GLY A 59 14.38 7.95 4.11
C GLY A 59 13.30 9.01 3.97
N ALA A 60 12.81 9.21 2.74
CA ALA A 60 11.72 10.13 2.46
C ALA A 60 10.42 9.75 3.16
N VAL A 61 10.11 8.44 3.22
CA VAL A 61 8.93 7.96 3.95
C VAL A 61 9.05 8.24 5.44
N LEU A 62 10.24 8.05 6.04
CA LEU A 62 10.48 8.39 7.45
C LEU A 62 10.36 9.89 7.73
N GLU A 63 10.85 10.75 6.83
CA GLU A 63 10.66 12.20 6.95
C GLU A 63 9.17 12.57 6.92
N ALA A 64 8.39 11.92 6.05
CA ALA A 64 6.96 12.13 5.94
C ALA A 64 6.19 11.63 7.18
N VAL A 65 6.59 10.50 7.75
CA VAL A 65 6.04 9.97 9.02
C VAL A 65 6.33 10.92 10.18
N ALA A 66 7.47 11.60 10.16
CA ALA A 66 7.94 12.50 11.21
C ALA A 66 8.05 11.81 12.60
N ASN A 67 7.41 12.35 13.63
CA ASN A 67 7.49 11.83 15.00
C ASN A 67 6.34 10.87 15.37
N ARG A 68 5.54 10.42 14.38
CA ARG A 68 4.42 9.52 14.63
C ARG A 68 4.89 8.08 14.84
N THR A 69 4.17 7.35 15.69
CA THR A 69 4.34 5.90 15.79
C THR A 69 3.70 5.22 14.58
N VAL A 70 4.48 4.47 13.81
CA VAL A 70 3.94 3.63 12.72
C VAL A 70 3.40 2.35 13.34
N THR A 71 2.07 2.20 13.33
CA THR A 71 1.39 1.02 13.90
C THR A 71 1.44 -0.19 12.97
N HIS A 72 1.38 0.05 11.67
CA HIS A 72 1.40 -1.00 10.63
C HIS A 72 2.04 -0.49 9.34
N VAL A 73 2.73 -1.38 8.65
CA VAL A 73 3.04 -1.26 7.22
C VAL A 73 2.06 -2.15 6.47
N LEU A 74 1.26 -1.56 5.61
CA LEU A 74 0.22 -2.23 4.84
C LEU A 74 0.65 -2.30 3.38
N LEU A 75 0.59 -3.47 2.76
CA LEU A 75 0.98 -3.65 1.37
C LEU A 75 -0.24 -3.98 0.52
N THR A 76 -0.45 -3.20 -0.53
CA THR A 76 -1.55 -3.43 -1.48
C THR A 76 -1.30 -4.68 -2.30
N HIS A 77 -0.04 -4.97 -2.62
CA HIS A 77 0.38 -6.15 -3.37
C HIS A 77 1.91 -6.38 -3.28
N GLY A 78 2.39 -7.45 -3.88
CA GLY A 78 3.76 -7.94 -3.71
C GLY A 78 4.76 -7.57 -4.80
N HIS A 79 4.48 -6.66 -5.74
CA HIS A 79 5.46 -6.26 -6.74
C HIS A 79 6.66 -5.52 -6.11
N ASP A 80 7.84 -5.71 -6.71
CA ASP A 80 9.11 -5.29 -6.14
C ASP A 80 9.20 -3.78 -5.88
N ASP A 81 8.60 -2.98 -6.71
CA ASP A 81 8.56 -1.52 -6.59
C ASP A 81 7.72 -1.03 -5.41
N HIS A 82 6.77 -1.83 -4.90
CA HIS A 82 6.03 -1.55 -3.67
C HIS A 82 6.70 -2.10 -2.42
N ILE A 83 7.45 -3.20 -2.52
CA ILE A 83 7.94 -3.92 -1.34
C ILE A 83 9.44 -3.78 -1.07
N LYS A 84 10.29 -3.49 -2.06
CA LYS A 84 11.76 -3.59 -1.92
C LYS A 84 12.39 -2.66 -0.87
N ALA A 85 11.70 -1.60 -0.46
CA ALA A 85 12.17 -0.70 0.60
C ALA A 85 11.60 -1.04 1.99
N VAL A 86 10.62 -1.94 2.07
CA VAL A 86 9.86 -2.24 3.30
C VAL A 86 10.76 -2.63 4.46
N ARG A 87 11.66 -3.60 4.27
CA ARG A 87 12.53 -4.05 5.37
C ARG A 87 13.44 -2.94 5.87
N GLN A 88 14.06 -2.19 4.96
CA GLN A 88 14.91 -1.08 5.34
C GLN A 88 14.12 0.02 6.06
N PHE A 89 12.87 0.25 5.70
CA PHE A 89 11.97 1.17 6.38
C PHE A 89 11.65 0.67 7.81
N VAL A 90 11.21 -0.57 7.95
CA VAL A 90 10.89 -1.19 9.24
C VAL A 90 12.12 -1.25 10.17
N ASP A 91 13.29 -1.62 9.66
CA ASP A 91 14.53 -1.64 10.43
C ASP A 91 14.87 -0.26 11.03
N ARG A 92 14.63 0.81 10.28
CA ARG A 92 14.83 2.20 10.76
C ARG A 92 13.78 2.63 11.80
N LEU A 93 12.62 1.97 11.85
CA LEU A 93 11.60 2.17 12.91
C LEU A 93 11.89 1.34 14.17
N GLY A 94 12.95 0.54 14.19
CA GLY A 94 13.31 -0.33 15.32
C GLY A 94 13.02 -1.82 15.09
N GLY A 95 12.51 -2.19 13.93
CA GLY A 95 12.37 -3.59 13.49
C GLY A 95 11.12 -4.33 13.98
N GLU A 96 10.26 -3.71 14.80
CA GLU A 96 9.11 -4.37 15.42
C GLU A 96 7.75 -4.03 14.78
N THR A 97 7.72 -3.08 13.82
CA THR A 97 6.48 -2.68 13.17
C THR A 97 5.93 -3.83 12.30
N PRO A 98 4.68 -4.27 12.52
CA PRO A 98 4.06 -5.33 11.72
C PRO A 98 3.95 -4.92 10.24
N VAL A 99 4.30 -5.86 9.36
CA VAL A 99 4.11 -5.74 7.91
C VAL A 99 3.02 -6.71 7.49
N LEU A 100 1.98 -6.22 6.83
CA LEU A 100 0.83 -7.01 6.43
C LEU A 100 0.68 -7.02 4.90
N MET A 101 0.48 -8.20 4.33
CA MET A 101 0.27 -8.42 2.89
C MET A 101 -0.62 -9.65 2.66
N SER A 102 -1.33 -9.69 1.55
CA SER A 102 -2.04 -10.90 1.14
C SER A 102 -1.08 -12.07 0.96
N HIS A 103 -1.46 -13.25 1.52
CA HIS A 103 -0.68 -14.47 1.36
C HIS A 103 -0.55 -14.91 -0.10
N GLU A 104 -1.49 -14.55 -0.96
CA GLU A 104 -1.49 -14.91 -2.38
C GLU A 104 -0.30 -14.29 -3.15
N ASP A 105 0.32 -13.22 -2.61
CA ASP A 105 1.52 -12.59 -3.19
C ASP A 105 2.83 -13.00 -2.51
N LEU A 106 2.82 -14.00 -1.65
CA LEU A 106 4.02 -14.46 -0.94
C LEU A 106 5.16 -14.89 -1.89
N MET A 107 4.83 -15.39 -3.08
CA MET A 107 5.85 -15.74 -4.06
C MET A 107 6.59 -14.49 -4.56
N LEU A 108 5.91 -13.35 -4.70
CA LEU A 108 6.52 -12.08 -5.09
C LEU A 108 7.38 -11.52 -3.96
N TRP A 109 6.91 -11.61 -2.71
CA TRP A 109 7.69 -11.27 -1.54
C TRP A 109 9.00 -12.04 -1.46
N HIS A 110 8.96 -13.37 -1.60
CA HIS A 110 10.14 -14.21 -1.54
C HIS A 110 11.09 -14.03 -2.73
N ALA A 111 10.62 -13.52 -3.87
CA ALA A 111 11.49 -13.13 -4.96
C ALA A 111 12.39 -11.94 -4.59
N VAL A 112 11.93 -11.03 -3.72
CA VAL A 112 12.70 -9.88 -3.22
C VAL A 112 13.44 -10.22 -1.92
N TYR A 113 12.81 -10.99 -1.03
CA TYR A 113 13.31 -11.33 0.30
C TYR A 113 13.33 -12.84 0.53
N PRO A 114 14.21 -13.61 -0.13
CA PRO A 114 14.21 -15.07 -0.09
C PRO A 114 14.41 -15.67 1.32
N ASP A 115 15.19 -14.99 2.16
CA ASP A 115 15.52 -15.42 3.53
C ASP A 115 14.85 -14.56 4.61
N GLY A 116 13.96 -13.65 4.21
CA GLY A 116 13.29 -12.73 5.13
C GLY A 116 12.05 -13.33 5.79
N PRO A 117 11.63 -12.81 6.97
CA PRO A 117 10.34 -13.17 7.54
C PRO A 117 9.22 -12.77 6.57
N ALA A 118 8.22 -13.64 6.47
CA ALA A 118 7.02 -13.34 5.71
C ALA A 118 6.19 -12.26 6.41
N PRO A 119 5.48 -11.41 5.65
CA PRO A 119 4.47 -10.52 6.20
C PRO A 119 3.36 -11.30 6.91
N GLU A 120 2.69 -10.66 7.86
CA GLU A 120 1.44 -11.16 8.43
C GLU A 120 0.34 -11.18 7.35
N PRO A 121 -0.51 -12.23 7.32
CA PRO A 121 -1.49 -12.36 6.26
C PRO A 121 -2.64 -11.37 6.40
N LEU A 122 -3.01 -10.72 5.29
CA LEU A 122 -4.27 -9.99 5.13
C LEU A 122 -5.36 -10.92 4.60
N SER A 123 -6.58 -10.70 5.08
CA SER A 123 -7.77 -11.42 4.62
C SER A 123 -8.85 -10.45 4.15
N ASP A 124 -9.65 -10.87 3.17
CA ASP A 124 -10.80 -10.10 2.70
C ASP A 124 -11.78 -9.82 3.84
N GLY A 125 -12.26 -8.59 3.95
CA GLY A 125 -13.13 -8.12 5.03
C GLY A 125 -12.41 -7.87 6.37
N GLN A 126 -11.11 -8.12 6.49
CA GLN A 126 -10.35 -7.81 7.71
C GLN A 126 -10.41 -6.32 8.01
N GLN A 127 -10.59 -5.99 9.29
CA GLN A 127 -10.55 -4.61 9.75
C GLN A 127 -9.25 -4.32 10.50
N LEU A 128 -8.66 -3.18 10.20
CA LEU A 128 -7.43 -2.67 10.79
C LEU A 128 -7.67 -1.24 11.30
N LEU A 129 -6.81 -0.78 12.20
CA LEU A 129 -6.83 0.61 12.66
C LEU A 129 -5.55 1.32 12.23
N ALA A 130 -5.71 2.46 11.57
CA ALA A 130 -4.64 3.41 11.29
C ALA A 130 -4.83 4.64 12.20
N GLY A 131 -4.22 4.62 13.38
CA GLY A 131 -4.59 5.53 14.45
C GLY A 131 -6.05 5.31 14.85
N SER A 132 -6.92 6.31 14.62
CA SER A 132 -8.37 6.21 14.88
C SER A 132 -9.22 5.83 13.65
N VAL A 133 -8.59 5.60 12.49
CA VAL A 133 -9.29 5.28 11.24
C VAL A 133 -9.45 3.78 11.10
N ALA A 134 -10.70 3.32 10.91
CA ALA A 134 -10.95 1.95 10.51
C ALA A 134 -10.68 1.78 9.01
N LEU A 135 -9.85 0.79 8.67
CA LEU A 135 -9.59 0.35 7.30
C LEU A 135 -10.16 -1.05 7.12
N THR A 136 -10.94 -1.25 6.07
CA THR A 136 -11.41 -2.58 5.67
C THR A 136 -10.58 -3.05 4.47
N VAL A 137 -10.06 -4.27 4.54
CA VAL A 137 -9.34 -4.92 3.44
C VAL A 137 -10.35 -5.46 2.44
N LEU A 138 -10.22 -5.10 1.18
CA LEU A 138 -11.00 -5.64 0.08
C LEU A 138 -10.08 -6.41 -0.86
N ALA A 139 -10.29 -7.70 -1.03
CA ALA A 139 -9.51 -8.47 -1.99
C ALA A 139 -9.89 -8.07 -3.43
N THR A 140 -8.88 -7.68 -4.21
CA THR A 140 -9.04 -7.21 -5.58
C THR A 140 -8.00 -7.83 -6.51
N PRO A 141 -7.96 -9.18 -6.62
CA PRO A 141 -7.01 -9.86 -7.48
C PRO A 141 -7.13 -9.42 -8.94
N GLY A 142 -6.03 -9.54 -9.68
CA GLY A 142 -6.01 -9.29 -11.12
C GLY A 142 -4.77 -8.54 -11.60
N HIS A 143 -4.32 -7.48 -10.93
CA HIS A 143 -3.00 -6.90 -11.16
C HIS A 143 -1.89 -7.83 -10.63
N SER A 144 -2.07 -8.34 -9.42
CA SER A 144 -1.41 -9.51 -8.86
C SER A 144 -2.45 -10.46 -8.24
N PRO A 145 -2.09 -11.71 -7.89
CA PRO A 145 -3.00 -12.64 -7.24
C PRO A 145 -3.49 -12.15 -5.87
N GLY A 146 -2.60 -11.47 -5.14
CA GLY A 146 -2.84 -11.00 -3.78
C GLY A 146 -3.16 -9.50 -3.67
N SER A 147 -3.50 -8.83 -4.77
CA SER A 147 -3.88 -7.42 -4.72
C SER A 147 -5.05 -7.17 -3.78
N VAL A 148 -4.93 -6.13 -2.95
CA VAL A 148 -5.98 -5.65 -2.06
C VAL A 148 -6.14 -4.14 -2.17
N VAL A 149 -7.32 -3.66 -1.82
CA VAL A 149 -7.64 -2.25 -1.62
C VAL A 149 -7.94 -2.03 -0.14
N PHE A 150 -7.46 -0.93 0.44
CA PHE A 150 -7.84 -0.52 1.79
C PHE A 150 -8.94 0.54 1.71
N HIS A 151 -10.09 0.24 2.31
CA HIS A 151 -11.25 1.12 2.33
C HIS A 151 -11.42 1.73 3.72
N ALA A 152 -11.45 3.05 3.79
CA ALA A 152 -11.78 3.86 4.97
C ALA A 152 -13.14 4.51 4.78
N PRO A 153 -14.28 3.85 5.12
CA PRO A 153 -15.62 4.33 4.80
C PRO A 153 -15.98 5.61 5.53
N ASP A 154 -15.45 5.82 6.72
CA ASP A 154 -15.77 6.96 7.58
C ASP A 154 -14.83 8.16 7.38
N LEU A 155 -13.87 8.07 6.47
CA LEU A 155 -12.87 9.11 6.25
C LEU A 155 -13.34 10.09 5.17
N GLY A 156 -13.41 11.40 5.51
CA GLY A 156 -13.96 12.42 4.63
C GLY A 156 -15.48 12.30 4.47
N ASP A 157 -16.02 12.88 3.40
CA ASP A 157 -17.47 12.93 3.17
C ASP A 157 -18.03 11.70 2.44
N HIS A 158 -17.16 10.96 1.74
CA HIS A 158 -17.55 9.86 0.85
C HIS A 158 -16.73 8.57 1.06
N GLY A 159 -15.90 8.53 2.11
CA GLY A 159 -14.90 7.47 2.27
C GLY A 159 -13.68 7.66 1.37
N VAL A 160 -12.64 6.86 1.65
CA VAL A 160 -11.38 6.86 0.89
C VAL A 160 -10.99 5.43 0.55
N LEU A 161 -10.51 5.23 -0.68
CA LEU A 161 -9.94 3.98 -1.15
C LEU A 161 -8.45 4.16 -1.45
N PHE A 162 -7.62 3.30 -0.90
CA PHE A 162 -6.21 3.18 -1.25
C PHE A 162 -6.06 1.97 -2.17
N THR A 163 -6.04 2.23 -3.46
CA THR A 163 -6.26 1.22 -4.50
C THR A 163 -5.00 0.50 -4.97
N GLY A 164 -3.80 0.98 -4.57
CA GLY A 164 -2.57 0.47 -5.16
C GLY A 164 -2.67 0.45 -6.68
N ASP A 165 -2.23 -0.65 -7.26
CA ASP A 165 -2.25 -0.86 -8.71
C ASP A 165 -3.53 -1.55 -9.22
N THR A 166 -4.58 -1.62 -8.38
CA THR A 166 -5.90 -2.10 -8.83
C THR A 166 -6.60 -1.07 -9.71
N LEU A 167 -6.56 0.22 -9.30
CA LEU A 167 -7.26 1.30 -10.04
C LEU A 167 -6.44 2.59 -10.01
N PHE A 168 -6.21 3.16 -11.18
CA PHE A 168 -5.61 4.48 -11.38
C PHE A 168 -6.62 5.49 -11.88
N GLN A 169 -6.24 6.76 -11.89
CA GLN A 169 -6.98 7.77 -12.63
C GLN A 169 -7.00 7.41 -14.13
N GLY A 170 -8.18 7.08 -14.64
CA GLY A 170 -8.38 6.76 -16.05
C GLY A 170 -8.55 5.28 -16.36
N GLY A 171 -8.34 4.36 -15.42
CA GLY A 171 -8.59 2.94 -15.66
C GLY A 171 -7.93 1.96 -14.71
N PRO A 172 -8.12 0.67 -14.96
CA PRO A 172 -7.51 -0.38 -14.16
C PRO A 172 -5.99 -0.40 -14.28
N GLY A 173 -5.35 -1.01 -13.30
CA GLY A 173 -3.92 -1.30 -13.33
C GLY A 173 -3.50 -2.17 -14.50
N ALA A 174 -2.22 -2.13 -14.82
CA ALA A 174 -1.65 -2.89 -15.92
C ALA A 174 -1.78 -4.40 -15.69
N THR A 175 -2.13 -5.12 -16.76
CA THR A 175 -2.14 -6.57 -16.81
C THR A 175 -1.36 -7.04 -18.05
N GLY A 176 -1.25 -8.35 -18.29
CA GLY A 176 -0.52 -8.91 -19.42
C GLY A 176 0.92 -9.29 -19.12
N ARG A 177 1.31 -9.27 -17.82
CA ARG A 177 2.56 -9.81 -17.29
C ARG A 177 2.28 -11.04 -16.44
N SER A 178 3.36 -11.71 -15.97
CA SER A 178 3.24 -12.85 -15.07
C SER A 178 2.34 -12.55 -13.88
N PHE A 179 1.50 -13.52 -13.54
CA PHE A 179 0.56 -13.50 -12.41
C PHE A 179 -0.62 -12.52 -12.54
N SER A 180 -0.76 -11.77 -13.63
CA SER A 180 -1.88 -10.83 -13.84
C SER A 180 -2.98 -11.38 -14.74
N SER A 181 -4.21 -10.85 -14.59
CA SER A 181 -5.39 -11.23 -15.40
C SER A 181 -6.31 -10.02 -15.58
N PHE A 182 -6.55 -9.63 -16.84
CA PHE A 182 -7.44 -8.51 -17.15
C PHE A 182 -8.89 -8.79 -16.75
N ASP A 183 -9.39 -9.99 -17.05
CA ASP A 183 -10.77 -10.34 -16.71
C ASP A 183 -10.98 -10.30 -15.19
N THR A 184 -10.01 -10.83 -14.43
CA THR A 184 -10.08 -10.87 -12.99
C THR A 184 -10.03 -9.47 -12.34
N ILE A 185 -9.19 -8.55 -12.86
CA ILE A 185 -9.15 -7.17 -12.31
C ILE A 185 -10.45 -6.43 -12.59
N ILE A 186 -11.09 -6.66 -13.75
CA ILE A 186 -12.39 -6.06 -14.07
C ILE A 186 -13.49 -6.60 -13.14
N GLU A 187 -13.52 -7.91 -12.88
CA GLU A 187 -14.45 -8.51 -11.92
C GLU A 187 -14.24 -7.93 -10.49
N SER A 188 -12.99 -7.81 -10.07
CA SER A 188 -12.64 -7.21 -8.76
C SER A 188 -13.12 -5.76 -8.65
N LEU A 189 -12.90 -4.96 -9.69
CA LEU A 189 -13.35 -3.56 -9.73
C LEU A 189 -14.87 -3.45 -9.63
N GLN A 190 -15.59 -4.25 -10.40
CA GLN A 190 -17.05 -4.27 -10.38
C GLN A 190 -17.61 -4.67 -9.01
N LYS A 191 -17.03 -5.71 -8.39
CA LYS A 191 -17.54 -6.28 -7.14
C LYS A 191 -17.18 -5.48 -5.89
N SER A 192 -15.98 -4.87 -5.86
CA SER A 192 -15.42 -4.40 -4.59
C SER A 192 -15.07 -2.91 -4.58
N VAL A 193 -15.08 -2.24 -5.72
CA VAL A 193 -14.64 -0.84 -5.83
C VAL A 193 -15.70 0.09 -6.40
N LEU A 194 -16.53 -0.39 -7.34
CA LEU A 194 -17.52 0.43 -8.05
C LEU A 194 -18.97 0.22 -7.58
N ASP A 195 -19.26 -0.81 -6.79
CA ASP A 195 -20.55 -1.06 -6.14
C ASP A 195 -20.57 -0.40 -4.75
#